data_50b1f444b3c10441ed9a0148d690d5f5
#
_entry.id   50b1f444b3c10441ed9a0148d690d5f5
#
_cell.length_a   1.000
_cell.length_b   1.000
_cell.length_c   1.000
_cell.angle_alpha   90.00
_cell.angle_beta   90.00
_cell.angle_gamma   90.00
#
_symmetry.space_group_name_H-M   'P 1'
#
loop_
_entity.id
_entity.type
_entity.pdbx_description
1 polymer ?
#
loop_
_entity_poly.entity_id
_entity_poly.type
_entity_poly.pdbx_seq_one_letter_code
_entity_poly.pdbx_strand_id
1 'polypeptide(L)'
;MTENIKKIIEEKLTIIKLPNKKKLIEEEIIEGISYKDGHIQISLFANKDNIEEIEFVGKLIKKELQNIEGVISVTTVLTNEPNKRETNDRTEDKKQKIQQINNVKKIIAIASGKGGVGKSTISINLASAFSLIGKNVGILDADIHGPSIPHMLGLKGKPEVNSDKKIIPFEFNSMKVMSIGFLLNDEQPVVWRGPMVHSAIKQMATETDWGELDILIIDMPPGTGDAQITVSQHLPLDGTIIVSTPQPVALNDAVKAIGMFRKVDIPIIGIIENMSYLLLEDGKKEDIFGKDGAKNMSEKEKILFIEEIPLDKEIRESSDRGVPYIFEKKDGLTKDIFLKAAKKINKII
;
A
#
# COMPACT_ATOMS: atom_id res chain seq x y z
N MET A 1 -4.62 -31.05 14.40
CA MET A 1 -5.97 -30.62 14.82
C MET A 1 -6.75 -29.94 13.69
N THR A 2 -6.19 -29.01 12.96
CA THR A 2 -6.86 -28.24 11.88
C THR A 2 -7.31 -29.09 10.67
N GLU A 3 -6.53 -30.07 10.26
CA GLU A 3 -6.84 -30.96 9.13
C GLU A 3 -8.03 -31.88 9.40
N ASN A 4 -8.17 -32.36 10.64
CA ASN A 4 -9.25 -33.24 11.04
C ASN A 4 -10.61 -32.52 11.06
N ILE A 5 -10.64 -31.25 11.52
CA ILE A 5 -11.87 -30.44 11.55
C ILE A 5 -12.30 -30.08 10.11
N LYS A 6 -11.36 -29.78 9.23
CA LYS A 6 -11.66 -29.47 7.82
C LYS A 6 -12.35 -30.64 7.12
N LYS A 7 -11.88 -31.87 7.39
CA LYS A 7 -12.47 -33.09 6.84
C LYS A 7 -13.89 -33.32 7.38
N ILE A 8 -14.13 -33.04 8.67
CA ILE A 8 -15.47 -33.15 9.29
C ILE A 8 -16.44 -32.10 8.67
N ILE A 9 -15.96 -30.88 8.40
CA ILE A 9 -16.76 -29.84 7.74
C ILE A 9 -17.17 -30.30 6.34
N GLU A 10 -16.24 -30.83 5.55
CA GLU A 10 -16.50 -31.33 4.19
C GLU A 10 -17.48 -32.51 4.21
N GLU A 11 -17.33 -33.46 5.12
CA GLU A 11 -18.26 -34.57 5.30
C GLU A 11 -19.68 -34.10 5.65
N LYS A 12 -19.81 -33.12 6.55
CA LYS A 12 -21.10 -32.54 6.93
C LYS A 12 -21.77 -31.80 5.79
N LEU A 13 -20.99 -31.05 4.98
CA LEU A 13 -21.52 -30.36 3.80
C LEU A 13 -22.03 -31.32 2.72
N THR A 14 -21.46 -32.54 2.61
CA THR A 14 -21.88 -33.60 1.67
C THR A 14 -23.26 -34.14 1.99
N ILE A 15 -23.70 -34.05 3.23
CA ILE A 15 -25.00 -34.60 3.71
C ILE A 15 -26.14 -33.61 3.51
N ILE A 16 -25.84 -32.30 3.35
CA ILE A 16 -26.87 -31.26 3.17
C ILE A 16 -27.54 -31.43 1.80
N LYS A 17 -28.86 -31.64 1.84
CA LYS A 17 -29.72 -31.68 0.65
C LYS A 17 -30.43 -30.36 0.45
N LEU A 18 -30.42 -29.88 -0.77
CA LEU A 18 -31.15 -28.69 -1.19
C LEU A 18 -32.68 -29.00 -1.31
N PRO A 19 -33.55 -28.00 -1.38
CA PRO A 19 -34.98 -28.19 -1.62
C PRO A 19 -35.31 -28.99 -2.89
N ASN A 20 -34.47 -28.91 -3.92
CA ASN A 20 -34.55 -29.65 -5.17
C ASN A 20 -34.06 -31.11 -5.06
N LYS A 21 -33.76 -31.61 -3.84
CA LYS A 21 -33.20 -32.95 -3.51
C LYS A 21 -31.80 -33.26 -4.00
N LYS A 22 -31.09 -32.33 -4.66
CA LYS A 22 -29.69 -32.47 -5.01
C LYS A 22 -28.81 -32.21 -3.81
N LYS A 23 -27.59 -32.72 -3.82
CA LYS A 23 -26.60 -32.48 -2.76
C LYS A 23 -25.97 -31.11 -2.97
N LEU A 24 -25.74 -30.38 -1.89
CA LEU A 24 -25.13 -29.04 -1.92
C LEU A 24 -23.78 -28.99 -2.68
N ILE A 25 -22.98 -30.05 -2.59
CA ILE A 25 -21.67 -30.14 -3.27
C ILE A 25 -21.83 -30.30 -4.79
N GLU A 26 -22.93 -30.88 -5.27
CA GLU A 26 -23.17 -31.15 -6.71
C GLU A 26 -23.57 -29.88 -7.48
N GLU A 27 -24.05 -28.85 -6.79
CA GLU A 27 -24.56 -27.60 -7.41
C GLU A 27 -23.48 -26.50 -7.52
N GLU A 28 -22.21 -26.78 -7.14
CA GLU A 28 -21.09 -25.84 -7.22
C GLU A 28 -21.33 -24.44 -6.57
N ILE A 29 -22.23 -24.37 -5.59
CA ILE A 29 -22.62 -23.14 -4.90
C ILE A 29 -21.55 -22.67 -3.89
N ILE A 30 -20.74 -23.62 -3.37
CA ILE A 30 -19.70 -23.31 -2.38
C ILE A 30 -18.42 -22.91 -3.12
N GLU A 31 -18.01 -21.64 -2.95
CA GLU A 31 -16.78 -21.10 -3.54
C GLU A 31 -15.56 -21.25 -2.67
N GLY A 32 -15.75 -21.25 -1.35
CA GLY A 32 -14.62 -21.37 -0.42
C GLY A 32 -15.05 -21.69 1.00
N ILE A 33 -14.18 -22.43 1.71
CA ILE A 33 -14.33 -22.77 3.13
C ILE A 33 -13.06 -22.34 3.85
N SER A 34 -13.18 -21.51 4.88
CA SER A 34 -12.10 -21.09 5.75
C SER A 34 -12.42 -21.48 7.20
N TYR A 35 -11.42 -22.03 7.92
CA TYR A 35 -11.51 -22.33 9.34
C TYR A 35 -10.30 -21.75 10.07
N LYS A 36 -10.55 -20.95 11.09
CA LYS A 36 -9.51 -20.37 11.95
C LYS A 36 -10.05 -20.20 13.36
N ASP A 37 -9.34 -20.72 14.35
CA ASP A 37 -9.58 -20.52 15.79
C ASP A 37 -11.05 -20.77 16.23
N GLY A 38 -11.70 -21.81 15.69
CA GLY A 38 -13.10 -22.15 15.97
C GLY A 38 -14.12 -21.38 15.12
N HIS A 39 -13.69 -20.52 14.24
CA HIS A 39 -14.58 -19.74 13.34
C HIS A 39 -14.58 -20.33 11.93
N ILE A 40 -15.74 -20.68 11.42
CA ILE A 40 -15.95 -21.17 10.05
C ILE A 40 -16.53 -20.04 9.22
N GLN A 41 -15.95 -19.77 8.06
CA GLN A 41 -16.51 -18.90 7.04
C GLN A 41 -16.68 -19.68 5.74
N ILE A 42 -17.88 -19.59 5.15
CA ILE A 42 -18.22 -20.25 3.87
C ILE A 42 -18.71 -19.19 2.90
N SER A 43 -18.07 -19.12 1.74
CA SER A 43 -18.46 -18.25 0.63
C SER A 43 -19.41 -19.02 -0.30
N LEU A 44 -20.57 -18.43 -0.59
CA LEU A 44 -21.59 -19.01 -1.44
C LEU A 44 -21.84 -18.12 -2.64
N PHE A 45 -21.80 -18.69 -3.82
CA PHE A 45 -22.13 -17.97 -5.06
C PHE A 45 -23.63 -17.71 -5.17
N ALA A 46 -24.02 -16.45 -5.33
CA ALA A 46 -25.40 -16.03 -5.55
C ALA A 46 -25.46 -15.02 -6.70
N ASN A 47 -26.40 -15.21 -7.61
CA ASN A 47 -26.75 -14.22 -8.63
C ASN A 47 -28.09 -13.57 -8.28
N LYS A 48 -28.55 -12.60 -9.10
CA LYS A 48 -29.79 -11.86 -8.83
C LYS A 48 -31.04 -12.76 -8.81
N ASP A 49 -30.99 -13.91 -9.49
CA ASP A 49 -32.12 -14.78 -9.70
C ASP A 49 -32.25 -15.87 -8.61
N ASN A 50 -31.15 -16.15 -7.85
CA ASN A 50 -31.12 -17.23 -6.86
C ASN A 50 -30.75 -16.78 -5.43
N ILE A 51 -30.69 -15.47 -5.17
CA ILE A 51 -30.21 -14.93 -3.89
C ILE A 51 -31.00 -15.45 -2.67
N GLU A 52 -32.32 -15.53 -2.76
CA GLU A 52 -33.19 -16.02 -1.69
C GLU A 52 -32.94 -17.51 -1.41
N GLU A 53 -32.75 -18.30 -2.46
CA GLU A 53 -32.43 -19.72 -2.35
C GLU A 53 -31.09 -19.95 -1.68
N ILE A 54 -30.07 -19.17 -2.07
CA ILE A 54 -28.72 -19.27 -1.50
C ILE A 54 -28.68 -18.76 -0.05
N GLU A 55 -29.46 -17.75 0.32
CA GLU A 55 -29.62 -17.35 1.71
C GLU A 55 -30.24 -18.48 2.58
N PHE A 56 -31.19 -19.20 2.04
CA PHE A 56 -31.79 -20.36 2.72
C PHE A 56 -30.74 -21.47 2.91
N VAL A 57 -29.92 -21.75 1.87
CA VAL A 57 -28.82 -22.68 1.94
C VAL A 57 -27.81 -22.26 3.02
N GLY A 58 -27.50 -20.99 3.11
CA GLY A 58 -26.64 -20.44 4.14
C GLY A 58 -27.13 -20.71 5.57
N LYS A 59 -28.46 -20.62 5.78
CA LYS A 59 -29.07 -20.93 7.08
C LYS A 59 -28.97 -22.45 7.42
N LEU A 60 -29.13 -23.31 6.42
CA LEU A 60 -28.99 -24.76 6.59
C LEU A 60 -27.53 -25.12 6.96
N ILE A 61 -26.57 -24.55 6.25
CA ILE A 61 -25.14 -24.75 6.54
C ILE A 61 -24.79 -24.33 7.96
N LYS A 62 -25.25 -23.14 8.39
CA LYS A 62 -25.03 -22.66 9.75
C LYS A 62 -25.56 -23.65 10.79
N LYS A 63 -26.78 -24.13 10.60
CA LYS A 63 -27.43 -25.07 11.54
C LYS A 63 -26.68 -26.39 11.67
N GLU A 64 -26.17 -26.93 10.57
CA GLU A 64 -25.45 -28.21 10.57
C GLU A 64 -24.01 -28.09 11.14
N LEU A 65 -23.33 -26.99 10.85
CA LEU A 65 -21.93 -26.83 11.26
C LEU A 65 -21.76 -26.26 12.67
N GLN A 66 -22.75 -25.56 13.23
CA GLN A 66 -22.72 -25.04 14.60
C GLN A 66 -22.62 -26.14 15.67
N ASN A 67 -23.05 -27.37 15.35
CA ASN A 67 -23.04 -28.48 16.27
C ASN A 67 -21.74 -29.31 16.27
N ILE A 68 -20.72 -28.85 15.53
CA ILE A 68 -19.41 -29.50 15.50
C ILE A 68 -18.59 -29.08 16.73
N GLU A 69 -18.05 -30.03 17.46
CA GLU A 69 -17.21 -29.78 18.63
C GLU A 69 -15.99 -28.94 18.25
N GLY A 70 -15.75 -27.83 18.96
CA GLY A 70 -14.67 -26.88 18.69
C GLY A 70 -15.05 -25.75 17.69
N VAL A 71 -16.29 -25.69 17.21
CA VAL A 71 -16.79 -24.57 16.39
C VAL A 71 -17.44 -23.52 17.29
N ILE A 72 -16.93 -22.29 17.23
CA ILE A 72 -17.39 -21.13 17.98
C ILE A 72 -18.45 -20.37 17.18
N SER A 73 -18.21 -20.18 15.88
CA SER A 73 -19.16 -19.49 15.00
C SER A 73 -19.09 -19.99 13.56
N VAL A 74 -20.22 -19.88 12.85
CA VAL A 74 -20.32 -20.15 11.41
C VAL A 74 -20.90 -18.94 10.69
N THR A 75 -20.15 -18.39 9.75
CA THR A 75 -20.54 -17.25 8.91
C THR A 75 -20.64 -17.69 7.46
N THR A 76 -21.74 -17.34 6.80
CA THR A 76 -21.90 -17.51 5.35
C THR A 76 -21.89 -16.13 4.68
N VAL A 77 -21.10 -15.99 3.61
CA VAL A 77 -20.94 -14.76 2.83
C VAL A 77 -21.44 -15.05 1.41
N LEU A 78 -22.29 -14.18 0.87
CA LEU A 78 -22.76 -14.28 -0.51
C LEU A 78 -21.79 -13.51 -1.40
N THR A 79 -21.42 -14.10 -2.54
CA THR A 79 -20.52 -13.53 -3.54
C THR A 79 -21.22 -13.47 -4.89
N ASN A 80 -21.04 -12.40 -5.65
CA ASN A 80 -21.70 -12.19 -6.94
C ASN A 80 -20.80 -12.51 -8.14
N GLU A 81 -19.52 -12.80 -7.92
CA GLU A 81 -18.58 -13.16 -8.97
C GLU A 81 -18.22 -14.63 -8.84
N PRO A 82 -18.36 -15.45 -9.92
CA PRO A 82 -17.98 -16.86 -9.85
C PRO A 82 -16.46 -16.98 -9.71
N ASN A 83 -16.00 -17.46 -8.57
CA ASN A 83 -14.62 -17.90 -8.42
C ASN A 83 -14.41 -19.11 -9.31
N LYS A 84 -13.66 -18.96 -10.40
CA LYS A 84 -13.23 -20.10 -11.21
C LYS A 84 -12.43 -21.04 -10.32
N ARG A 85 -12.98 -22.23 -10.04
CA ARG A 85 -12.26 -23.30 -9.32
C ARG A 85 -10.93 -23.55 -10.03
N GLU A 86 -9.83 -23.25 -9.37
CA GLU A 86 -8.54 -23.79 -9.75
C GLU A 86 -8.48 -25.27 -9.32
N THR A 87 -8.52 -26.17 -10.29
CA THR A 87 -8.14 -27.58 -10.09
C THR A 87 -6.72 -27.60 -9.52
N ASN A 88 -6.56 -28.30 -8.40
CA ASN A 88 -5.26 -28.57 -7.78
C ASN A 88 -4.34 -29.35 -8.75
N ASP A 89 -3.63 -28.67 -9.60
CA ASP A 89 -2.36 -29.13 -10.14
C ASP A 89 -1.25 -28.37 -9.40
N ARG A 90 -0.59 -29.08 -8.52
CA ARG A 90 0.64 -28.63 -7.87
C ARG A 90 1.69 -28.50 -8.95
N THR A 91 1.88 -27.32 -9.47
CA THR A 91 3.17 -26.80 -9.96
C THR A 91 2.95 -25.39 -10.51
N GLU A 92 3.82 -24.50 -10.09
CA GLU A 92 3.93 -23.09 -10.48
C GLU A 92 2.97 -22.10 -9.80
N ASP A 93 3.55 -21.39 -8.81
CA ASP A 93 3.08 -20.09 -8.34
C ASP A 93 2.62 -19.20 -9.49
N LYS A 94 1.32 -19.14 -9.77
CA LYS A 94 0.76 -18.05 -10.55
C LYS A 94 0.80 -16.80 -9.69
N LYS A 95 1.96 -16.14 -9.64
CA LYS A 95 2.02 -14.71 -9.30
C LYS A 95 0.92 -14.05 -10.13
N GLN A 96 -0.12 -13.51 -9.48
CA GLN A 96 -1.09 -12.65 -10.17
C GLN A 96 -0.26 -11.71 -11.04
N LYS A 97 -0.47 -11.70 -12.35
CA LYS A 97 0.27 -10.80 -13.25
C LYS A 97 -0.03 -9.38 -12.78
N ILE A 98 0.90 -8.81 -12.04
CA ILE A 98 0.83 -7.42 -11.62
C ILE A 98 0.77 -6.60 -12.91
N GLN A 99 -0.30 -5.83 -13.07
CA GLN A 99 -0.52 -5.03 -14.28
C GLN A 99 0.60 -3.99 -14.36
N GLN A 100 1.36 -4.01 -15.44
CA GLN A 100 2.40 -3.00 -15.66
C GLN A 100 1.76 -1.62 -15.83
N ILE A 101 2.40 -0.60 -15.26
CA ILE A 101 2.06 0.79 -15.51
C ILE A 101 2.82 1.22 -16.77
N ASN A 102 2.07 1.45 -17.84
CA ASN A 102 2.66 1.73 -19.15
C ASN A 102 3.48 3.04 -19.11
N ASN A 103 4.61 3.04 -19.83
CA ASN A 103 5.49 4.19 -20.02
C ASN A 103 6.17 4.70 -18.73
N VAL A 104 6.22 3.90 -17.67
CA VAL A 104 6.96 4.21 -16.44
C VAL A 104 8.14 3.24 -16.34
N LYS A 105 9.37 3.78 -16.30
CA LYS A 105 10.59 2.97 -16.31
C LYS A 105 10.86 2.33 -14.95
N LYS A 106 10.68 3.12 -13.86
CA LYS A 106 10.92 2.68 -12.48
C LYS A 106 9.83 3.13 -11.54
N ILE A 107 9.41 2.26 -10.64
CA ILE A 107 8.37 2.52 -9.65
C ILE A 107 8.94 2.24 -8.27
N ILE A 108 9.05 3.30 -7.45
CA ILE A 108 9.71 3.25 -6.15
C ILE A 108 8.69 3.60 -5.06
N ALA A 109 8.53 2.71 -4.09
CA ALA A 109 7.74 2.99 -2.90
C ALA A 109 8.55 3.75 -1.85
N ILE A 110 7.95 4.78 -1.25
CA ILE A 110 8.46 5.39 -0.01
C ILE A 110 7.56 4.91 1.12
N ALA A 111 8.14 4.17 2.05
CA ALA A 111 7.42 3.49 3.10
C ALA A 111 7.97 3.81 4.49
N SER A 112 7.15 3.62 5.51
CA SER A 112 7.55 3.77 6.90
C SER A 112 6.86 2.76 7.80
N GLY A 113 7.52 2.36 8.88
CA GLY A 113 6.94 1.44 9.87
C GLY A 113 5.86 2.06 10.74
N LYS A 114 5.77 3.40 10.82
CA LYS A 114 4.76 4.14 11.58
C LYS A 114 4.49 5.50 10.96
N GLY A 115 3.37 6.13 11.36
CA GLY A 115 3.05 7.51 10.99
C GLY A 115 3.94 8.55 11.71
N GLY A 116 4.02 9.76 11.15
CA GLY A 116 4.70 10.90 11.77
C GLY A 116 6.22 10.95 11.58
N VAL A 117 6.84 10.04 10.84
CA VAL A 117 8.28 10.07 10.54
C VAL A 117 8.65 10.98 9.36
N GLY A 118 7.66 11.62 8.73
CA GLY A 118 7.88 12.51 7.59
C GLY A 118 7.97 11.81 6.23
N LYS A 119 7.36 10.63 6.08
CA LYS A 119 7.32 9.85 4.85
C LYS A 119 6.94 10.70 3.63
N SER A 120 5.79 11.38 3.66
CA SER A 120 5.28 12.20 2.54
C SER A 120 6.16 13.42 2.26
N THR A 121 6.77 14.00 3.30
CA THR A 121 7.77 15.06 3.16
C THR A 121 9.00 14.58 2.37
N ILE A 122 9.49 13.38 2.68
CA ILE A 122 10.60 12.75 1.96
C ILE A 122 10.14 12.41 0.53
N SER A 123 8.94 11.86 0.33
CA SER A 123 8.39 11.51 -0.99
C SER A 123 8.37 12.72 -1.93
N ILE A 124 7.82 13.84 -1.49
CA ILE A 124 7.73 15.06 -2.30
C ILE A 124 9.11 15.67 -2.60
N ASN A 125 9.95 15.84 -1.58
CA ASN A 125 11.23 16.49 -1.78
C ASN A 125 12.20 15.60 -2.59
N LEU A 126 12.10 14.28 -2.45
CA LEU A 126 12.87 13.35 -3.27
C LEU A 126 12.39 13.36 -4.75
N ALA A 127 11.06 13.38 -4.98
CA ALA A 127 10.48 13.55 -6.32
C ALA A 127 10.96 14.86 -6.96
N SER A 128 10.92 15.96 -6.20
CA SER A 128 11.41 17.27 -6.63
C SER A 128 12.91 17.23 -6.94
N ALA A 129 13.72 16.54 -6.14
CA ALA A 129 15.15 16.38 -6.37
C ALA A 129 15.43 15.56 -7.62
N PHE A 130 14.67 14.50 -7.90
CA PHE A 130 14.77 13.77 -9.16
C PHE A 130 14.42 14.65 -10.38
N SER A 131 13.37 15.47 -10.29
CA SER A 131 13.02 16.43 -11.34
C SER A 131 14.16 17.43 -11.61
N LEU A 132 14.79 17.97 -10.55
CA LEU A 132 15.92 18.89 -10.70
C LEU A 132 17.17 18.27 -11.31
N ILE A 133 17.37 16.96 -11.18
CA ILE A 133 18.47 16.26 -11.88
C ILE A 133 18.08 15.77 -13.28
N GLY A 134 16.96 16.27 -13.82
CA GLY A 134 16.55 16.07 -15.21
C GLY A 134 15.76 14.80 -15.47
N LYS A 135 15.09 14.23 -14.47
CA LYS A 135 14.20 13.07 -14.63
C LYS A 135 12.76 13.51 -14.85
N ASN A 136 12.02 12.76 -15.68
CA ASN A 136 10.57 12.85 -15.76
C ASN A 136 9.98 12.08 -14.57
N VAL A 137 9.29 12.77 -13.67
CA VAL A 137 8.86 12.21 -12.38
C VAL A 137 7.35 12.28 -12.22
N GLY A 138 6.79 11.18 -11.71
CA GLY A 138 5.43 11.14 -11.18
C GLY A 138 5.44 10.86 -9.67
N ILE A 139 4.39 11.30 -8.99
CA ILE A 139 4.12 10.95 -7.59
C ILE A 139 2.68 10.50 -7.45
N LEU A 140 2.48 9.35 -6.84
CA LEU A 140 1.18 8.80 -6.46
C LEU A 140 1.07 8.71 -4.95
N ASP A 141 0.17 9.50 -4.37
CA ASP A 141 -0.18 9.42 -2.95
C ASP A 141 -1.23 8.33 -2.74
N ALA A 142 -0.79 7.25 -2.11
CA ALA A 142 -1.61 6.08 -1.77
C ALA A 142 -2.00 6.04 -0.28
N ASP A 143 -1.70 7.09 0.50
CA ASP A 143 -2.04 7.17 1.91
C ASP A 143 -3.50 7.60 2.12
N ILE A 144 -4.41 6.63 2.20
CA ILE A 144 -5.84 6.90 2.33
C ILE A 144 -6.24 7.52 3.67
N HIS A 145 -5.46 7.27 4.70
CA HIS A 145 -5.78 7.76 6.05
C HIS A 145 -5.34 9.19 6.30
N GLY A 146 -4.41 9.69 5.50
CA GLY A 146 -3.90 11.05 5.61
C GLY A 146 -3.23 11.52 4.32
N PRO A 147 -4.01 11.61 3.21
CA PRO A 147 -3.44 12.04 1.93
C PRO A 147 -2.96 13.48 2.05
N SER A 148 -1.66 13.66 2.12
CA SER A 148 -1.04 14.95 2.42
C SER A 148 -0.41 15.62 1.20
N ILE A 149 -0.14 14.88 0.14
CA ILE A 149 0.52 15.36 -1.08
C ILE A 149 -0.23 16.55 -1.72
N PRO A 150 -1.58 16.53 -1.89
CA PRO A 150 -2.30 17.67 -2.44
C PRO A 150 -2.08 18.96 -1.64
N HIS A 151 -2.16 18.87 -0.31
CA HIS A 151 -1.95 20.02 0.56
C HIS A 151 -0.51 20.56 0.46
N MET A 152 0.48 19.68 0.52
CA MET A 152 1.91 20.04 0.47
C MET A 152 2.35 20.59 -0.90
N LEU A 153 1.54 20.41 -1.95
CA LEU A 153 1.74 20.99 -3.30
C LEU A 153 0.77 22.12 -3.63
N GLY A 154 -0.11 22.49 -2.70
CA GLY A 154 -1.12 23.53 -2.94
C GLY A 154 -2.14 23.17 -4.03
N LEU A 155 -2.29 21.87 -4.36
CA LEU A 155 -3.17 21.38 -5.40
C LEU A 155 -4.58 21.14 -4.85
N LYS A 156 -5.60 21.57 -5.59
CA LYS A 156 -7.01 21.43 -5.24
C LYS A 156 -7.84 21.04 -6.44
N GLY A 157 -8.98 20.40 -6.19
CA GLY A 157 -9.93 20.01 -7.24
C GLY A 157 -9.95 18.51 -7.48
N LYS A 158 -10.68 18.12 -8.53
CA LYS A 158 -10.78 16.72 -8.97
C LYS A 158 -10.06 16.56 -10.31
N PRO A 159 -9.39 15.41 -10.52
CA PRO A 159 -8.75 15.13 -11.79
C PRO A 159 -9.80 14.98 -12.90
N GLU A 160 -9.48 15.44 -14.10
CA GLU A 160 -10.29 15.26 -15.29
C GLU A 160 -10.00 13.92 -15.97
N VAL A 161 -10.89 13.49 -16.86
CA VAL A 161 -10.73 12.28 -17.67
C VAL A 161 -10.64 12.69 -19.12
N ASN A 162 -9.64 12.18 -19.84
CA ASN A 162 -9.46 12.48 -21.27
C ASN A 162 -10.39 11.64 -22.17
N SER A 163 -10.35 11.88 -23.50
CA SER A 163 -11.14 11.14 -24.50
C SER A 163 -10.91 9.62 -24.47
N ASP A 164 -9.76 9.18 -24.05
CA ASP A 164 -9.36 7.77 -23.93
C ASP A 164 -9.75 7.12 -22.60
N LYS A 165 -10.56 7.83 -21.81
CA LYS A 165 -11.00 7.45 -20.47
C LYS A 165 -9.87 7.28 -19.45
N LYS A 166 -8.73 7.95 -19.67
CA LYS A 166 -7.63 8.00 -18.71
C LYS A 166 -7.75 9.22 -17.82
N ILE A 167 -7.33 9.06 -16.56
CA ILE A 167 -7.28 10.13 -15.58
C ILE A 167 -6.13 11.08 -15.93
N ILE A 168 -6.40 12.36 -16.05
CA ILE A 168 -5.37 13.37 -16.27
C ILE A 168 -4.76 13.74 -14.92
N PRO A 169 -3.46 13.48 -14.69
CA PRO A 169 -2.80 13.84 -13.43
C PRO A 169 -2.67 15.36 -13.31
N PHE A 170 -2.63 15.86 -12.09
CA PHE A 170 -2.21 17.25 -11.87
C PHE A 170 -0.73 17.42 -12.23
N GLU A 171 -0.35 18.62 -12.60
CA GLU A 171 1.04 18.98 -12.88
C GLU A 171 1.55 20.00 -11.86
N PHE A 172 2.76 19.75 -11.35
CA PHE A 172 3.46 20.65 -10.46
C PHE A 172 4.95 20.68 -10.83
N ASN A 173 5.45 21.83 -11.33
CA ASN A 173 6.86 21.99 -11.76
C ASN A 173 7.36 20.80 -12.62
N SER A 174 6.60 20.45 -13.66
CA SER A 174 6.86 19.32 -14.56
C SER A 174 6.78 17.93 -13.92
N MET A 175 6.38 17.81 -12.66
CA MET A 175 6.04 16.53 -12.06
C MET A 175 4.56 16.24 -12.25
N LYS A 176 4.21 14.99 -12.54
CA LYS A 176 2.84 14.49 -12.58
C LYS A 176 2.40 14.01 -11.20
N VAL A 177 1.24 14.44 -10.76
CA VAL A 177 0.76 14.21 -9.39
C VAL A 177 -0.61 13.59 -9.40
N MET A 178 -0.76 12.47 -8.71
CA MET A 178 -2.04 11.86 -8.42
C MET A 178 -2.13 11.51 -6.93
N SER A 179 -3.29 11.68 -6.34
CA SER A 179 -3.53 11.37 -4.92
C SER A 179 -4.93 10.81 -4.73
N ILE A 180 -5.04 9.86 -3.83
CA ILE A 180 -6.34 9.41 -3.32
C ILE A 180 -7.12 10.58 -2.71
N GLY A 181 -6.43 11.60 -2.19
CA GLY A 181 -7.02 12.80 -1.64
C GLY A 181 -7.88 13.59 -2.63
N PHE A 182 -7.57 13.55 -3.93
CA PHE A 182 -8.40 14.20 -4.95
C PHE A 182 -9.74 13.51 -5.21
N LEU A 183 -9.87 12.25 -4.78
CA LEU A 183 -11.09 11.45 -4.91
C LEU A 183 -11.96 11.49 -3.64
N LEU A 184 -11.42 12.01 -2.53
CA LEU A 184 -12.15 12.17 -1.29
C LEU A 184 -13.05 13.42 -1.38
N ASN A 185 -14.28 13.30 -0.87
CA ASN A 185 -15.16 14.45 -0.70
C ASN A 185 -15.01 14.96 0.74
N ASP A 186 -14.63 16.21 0.91
CA ASP A 186 -14.53 16.85 2.23
C ASP A 186 -15.87 16.88 2.99
N GLU A 187 -16.99 16.85 2.26
CA GLU A 187 -18.35 16.98 2.82
C GLU A 187 -18.99 15.67 3.29
N GLN A 188 -18.48 14.51 2.86
CA GLN A 188 -19.01 13.20 3.25
C GLN A 188 -17.89 12.23 3.58
N PRO A 189 -17.76 11.81 4.85
CA PRO A 189 -16.80 10.77 5.20
C PRO A 189 -17.20 9.44 4.53
N VAL A 190 -16.51 9.12 3.46
CA VAL A 190 -16.66 7.80 2.81
C VAL A 190 -15.99 6.77 3.70
N VAL A 191 -16.75 5.80 4.18
CA VAL A 191 -16.17 4.66 4.90
C VAL A 191 -15.50 3.75 3.88
N TRP A 192 -14.22 3.96 3.66
CA TRP A 192 -13.42 3.13 2.77
C TRP A 192 -13.22 1.75 3.37
N ARG A 193 -13.71 0.71 2.67
CA ARG A 193 -13.42 -0.68 3.01
C ARG A 193 -12.20 -1.15 2.23
N GLY A 194 -11.39 -2.05 2.81
CA GLY A 194 -10.16 -2.52 2.21
C GLY A 194 -10.22 -2.78 0.69
N PRO A 195 -11.17 -3.58 0.17
CA PRO A 195 -11.28 -3.84 -1.27
C PRO A 195 -11.49 -2.60 -2.14
N MET A 196 -12.23 -1.59 -1.65
CA MET A 196 -12.43 -0.33 -2.38
C MET A 196 -11.15 0.50 -2.47
N VAL A 197 -10.38 0.54 -1.38
CA VAL A 197 -9.07 1.21 -1.34
C VAL A 197 -8.13 0.64 -2.39
N HIS A 198 -8.04 -0.67 -2.43
CA HIS A 198 -7.16 -1.39 -3.35
C HIS A 198 -7.52 -1.12 -4.81
N SER A 199 -8.83 -1.18 -5.12
CA SER A 199 -9.32 -0.87 -6.47
C SER A 199 -9.00 0.56 -6.86
N ALA A 200 -9.20 1.54 -5.97
CA ALA A 200 -8.93 2.94 -6.24
C ALA A 200 -7.43 3.21 -6.46
N ILE A 201 -6.55 2.67 -5.62
CA ILE A 201 -5.10 2.83 -5.78
C ILE A 201 -4.61 2.17 -7.06
N LYS A 202 -5.08 0.95 -7.34
CA LYS A 202 -4.77 0.26 -8.59
C LYS A 202 -5.23 1.08 -9.80
N GLN A 203 -6.46 1.57 -9.79
CA GLN A 203 -7.03 2.39 -10.84
C GLN A 203 -6.22 3.66 -11.04
N MET A 204 -5.93 4.41 -9.98
CA MET A 204 -5.08 5.60 -10.06
C MET A 204 -3.70 5.31 -10.64
N ALA A 205 -3.10 4.18 -10.29
CA ALA A 205 -1.78 3.81 -10.82
C ALA A 205 -1.83 3.45 -12.30
N THR A 206 -2.84 2.67 -12.74
CA THR A 206 -2.88 2.08 -14.09
C THR A 206 -3.68 2.86 -15.11
N GLU A 207 -4.69 3.65 -14.68
CA GLU A 207 -5.57 4.42 -15.56
C GLU A 207 -5.20 5.91 -15.64
N THR A 208 -4.22 6.37 -14.86
CA THR A 208 -3.67 7.72 -15.00
C THR A 208 -2.80 7.82 -16.25
N ASP A 209 -2.96 8.92 -17.00
CA ASP A 209 -2.12 9.26 -18.14
C ASP A 209 -0.77 9.82 -17.68
N TRP A 210 0.09 8.93 -17.22
CA TRP A 210 1.42 9.31 -16.74
C TRP A 210 2.33 9.84 -17.85
N GLY A 211 2.04 9.52 -19.14
CA GLY A 211 2.99 9.74 -20.23
C GLY A 211 4.30 8.99 -19.96
N GLU A 212 5.41 9.49 -20.52
CA GLU A 212 6.72 8.87 -20.29
C GLU A 212 7.35 9.36 -18.99
N LEU A 213 7.50 8.47 -18.01
CA LEU A 213 8.17 8.74 -16.76
C LEU A 213 9.47 7.92 -16.62
N ASP A 214 10.52 8.56 -16.12
CA ASP A 214 11.70 7.84 -15.65
C ASP A 214 11.45 7.19 -14.29
N ILE A 215 10.72 7.88 -13.40
CA ILE A 215 10.47 7.42 -12.04
C ILE A 215 9.04 7.80 -11.62
N LEU A 216 8.31 6.83 -11.08
CA LEU A 216 7.06 7.06 -10.34
C LEU A 216 7.31 6.75 -8.86
N ILE A 217 7.14 7.75 -8.01
CA ILE A 217 7.22 7.61 -6.56
C ILE A 217 5.85 7.32 -6.00
N ILE A 218 5.74 6.24 -5.23
CA ILE A 218 4.51 5.87 -4.51
C ILE A 218 4.67 6.24 -3.05
N ASP A 219 3.92 7.22 -2.57
CA ASP A 219 3.83 7.55 -1.14
C ASP A 219 2.89 6.55 -0.46
N MET A 220 3.45 5.60 0.28
CA MET A 220 2.73 4.45 0.83
C MET A 220 1.91 4.82 2.08
N PRO A 221 0.83 4.10 2.40
CA PRO A 221 0.23 4.18 3.73
C PRO A 221 1.27 3.90 4.83
N PRO A 222 1.19 4.53 6.00
CA PRO A 222 2.12 4.25 7.10
C PRO A 222 1.83 2.90 7.78
N GLY A 223 2.84 2.36 8.45
CA GLY A 223 2.71 1.13 9.24
C GLY A 223 3.13 -0.13 8.51
N THR A 224 2.71 -1.29 9.01
CA THR A 224 3.04 -2.62 8.48
C THR A 224 1.79 -3.49 8.33
N GLY A 225 0.63 -2.84 8.24
CA GLY A 225 -0.67 -3.49 8.16
C GLY A 225 -1.14 -3.80 6.75
N ASP A 226 -2.36 -4.30 6.65
CA ASP A 226 -2.97 -4.79 5.41
C ASP A 226 -2.95 -3.77 4.26
N ALA A 227 -3.12 -2.47 4.55
CA ALA A 227 -3.10 -1.42 3.54
C ALA A 227 -1.76 -1.38 2.79
N GLN A 228 -0.63 -1.38 3.53
CA GLN A 228 0.70 -1.35 2.95
C GLN A 228 1.02 -2.64 2.19
N ILE A 229 0.68 -3.80 2.76
CA ILE A 229 0.88 -5.11 2.12
C ILE A 229 0.12 -5.15 0.80
N THR A 230 -1.15 -4.73 0.80
CA THR A 230 -2.00 -4.80 -0.39
C THR A 230 -1.52 -3.87 -1.50
N VAL A 231 -1.16 -2.61 -1.19
CA VAL A 231 -0.56 -1.71 -2.18
C VAL A 231 0.70 -2.35 -2.78
N SER A 232 1.55 -2.94 -1.93
CA SER A 232 2.79 -3.62 -2.34
C SER A 232 2.55 -4.82 -3.27
N GLN A 233 1.45 -5.54 -3.09
CA GLN A 233 1.11 -6.71 -3.91
C GLN A 233 0.43 -6.37 -5.24
N HIS A 234 -0.17 -5.18 -5.34
CA HIS A 234 -0.94 -4.79 -6.54
C HIS A 234 -0.20 -3.84 -7.47
N LEU A 235 0.88 -3.20 -7.01
CA LEU A 235 1.71 -2.33 -7.83
C LEU A 235 3.03 -3.00 -8.20
N PRO A 236 3.52 -2.81 -9.44
CA PRO A 236 4.78 -3.41 -9.92
C PRO A 236 5.99 -2.61 -9.39
N LEU A 237 6.25 -2.70 -8.08
CA LEU A 237 7.31 -1.95 -7.43
C LEU A 237 8.69 -2.52 -7.78
N ASP A 238 9.59 -1.68 -8.30
CA ASP A 238 11.00 -2.02 -8.52
C ASP A 238 11.80 -2.04 -7.20
N GLY A 239 11.29 -1.36 -6.18
CA GLY A 239 11.87 -1.39 -4.84
C GLY A 239 11.24 -0.38 -3.89
N THR A 240 11.69 -0.42 -2.65
CA THR A 240 11.20 0.47 -1.60
C THR A 240 12.34 1.18 -0.86
N ILE A 241 12.09 2.42 -0.45
CA ILE A 241 12.93 3.18 0.46
C ILE A 241 12.19 3.29 1.79
N ILE A 242 12.86 2.91 2.87
CA ILE A 242 12.31 2.98 4.22
C ILE A 242 12.68 4.32 4.85
N VAL A 243 11.70 5.05 5.36
CA VAL A 243 11.89 6.30 6.11
C VAL A 243 11.68 6.04 7.59
N SER A 244 12.63 6.46 8.40
CA SER A 244 12.54 6.42 9.87
C SER A 244 13.16 7.66 10.49
N THR A 245 12.90 7.86 11.79
CA THR A 245 13.62 8.82 12.63
C THR A 245 14.62 8.07 13.52
N PRO A 246 15.61 8.73 14.16
CA PRO A 246 16.60 8.06 15.03
C PRO A 246 16.01 7.40 16.27
N GLN A 247 14.75 7.70 16.62
CA GLN A 247 14.10 7.22 17.84
C GLN A 247 13.97 5.69 17.85
N PRO A 248 14.32 4.99 18.96
CA PRO A 248 14.23 3.52 19.04
C PRO A 248 12.86 2.95 18.68
N VAL A 249 11.77 3.63 19.07
CA VAL A 249 10.40 3.20 18.75
C VAL A 249 10.15 3.22 17.23
N ALA A 250 10.62 4.26 16.52
CA ALA A 250 10.50 4.36 15.07
C ALA A 250 11.34 3.28 14.36
N LEU A 251 12.54 3.03 14.86
CA LEU A 251 13.45 2.03 14.32
C LEU A 251 12.90 0.61 14.45
N ASN A 252 12.28 0.27 15.59
CA ASN A 252 11.63 -1.02 15.79
C ASN A 252 10.50 -1.26 14.76
N ASP A 253 9.73 -0.22 14.45
CA ASP A 253 8.67 -0.33 13.45
C ASP A 253 9.24 -0.35 12.02
N ALA A 254 10.34 0.36 11.76
CA ALA A 254 11.06 0.27 10.49
C ALA A 254 11.60 -1.15 10.22
N VAL A 255 12.13 -1.85 11.23
CA VAL A 255 12.54 -3.26 11.12
C VAL A 255 11.37 -4.16 10.74
N LYS A 256 10.18 -3.93 11.31
CA LYS A 256 8.97 -4.68 10.92
C LYS A 256 8.59 -4.42 9.45
N ALA A 257 8.67 -3.15 9.01
CA ALA A 257 8.42 -2.80 7.60
C ALA A 257 9.42 -3.47 6.66
N ILE A 258 10.71 -3.48 6.99
CA ILE A 258 11.74 -4.23 6.26
C ILE A 258 11.38 -5.71 6.16
N GLY A 259 10.99 -6.34 7.28
CA GLY A 259 10.55 -7.73 7.31
C GLY A 259 9.33 -8.01 6.45
N MET A 260 8.38 -7.08 6.40
CA MET A 260 7.19 -7.17 5.55
C MET A 260 7.57 -7.12 4.07
N PHE A 261 8.37 -6.13 3.60
CA PHE A 261 8.77 -6.02 2.20
C PHE A 261 9.58 -7.22 1.73
N ARG A 262 10.45 -7.78 2.58
CA ARG A 262 11.15 -9.04 2.30
C ARG A 262 10.21 -10.22 2.09
N LYS A 263 9.11 -10.31 2.88
CA LYS A 263 8.10 -11.39 2.74
C LYS A 263 7.28 -11.31 1.46
N VAL A 264 7.13 -10.12 0.90
CA VAL A 264 6.41 -9.90 -0.37
C VAL A 264 7.36 -9.76 -1.57
N ASP A 265 8.63 -10.13 -1.40
CA ASP A 265 9.68 -10.14 -2.44
C ASP A 265 9.93 -8.77 -3.11
N ILE A 266 9.75 -7.66 -2.37
CA ILE A 266 10.06 -6.33 -2.87
C ILE A 266 11.47 -5.93 -2.40
N PRO A 267 12.37 -5.56 -3.32
CA PRO A 267 13.72 -5.12 -2.98
C PRO A 267 13.71 -3.86 -2.11
N ILE A 268 14.60 -3.80 -1.12
CA ILE A 268 14.79 -2.60 -0.31
C ILE A 268 16.01 -1.85 -0.86
N ILE A 269 15.74 -0.69 -1.48
CA ILE A 269 16.78 0.16 -2.09
C ILE A 269 17.67 0.78 -1.01
N GLY A 270 17.06 1.17 0.11
CA GLY A 270 17.81 1.75 1.22
C GLY A 270 16.93 2.36 2.30
N ILE A 271 17.60 3.03 3.23
CA ILE A 271 17.01 3.71 4.39
C ILE A 271 17.38 5.17 4.38
N ILE A 272 16.41 6.06 4.62
CA ILE A 272 16.60 7.49 4.88
C ILE A 272 16.25 7.73 6.35
N GLU A 273 17.18 8.35 7.08
CA GLU A 273 16.93 8.87 8.42
C GLU A 273 16.46 10.31 8.33
N ASN A 274 15.20 10.55 8.67
CA ASN A 274 14.60 11.89 8.71
C ASN A 274 14.63 12.46 10.12
N MET A 275 14.64 13.80 10.25
CA MET A 275 14.77 14.48 11.53
C MET A 275 15.99 14.00 12.34
N SER A 276 17.08 13.74 11.62
CA SER A 276 18.28 13.13 12.19
C SER A 276 18.95 14.01 13.22
N TYR A 277 19.04 15.31 12.95
CA TYR A 277 19.61 16.31 13.84
C TYR A 277 19.00 17.69 13.56
N LEU A 278 19.06 18.58 14.52
CA LEU A 278 18.79 20.01 14.33
C LEU A 278 20.12 20.73 14.05
N LEU A 279 20.15 21.54 12.99
CA LEU A 279 21.29 22.40 12.72
C LEU A 279 21.07 23.75 13.45
N LEU A 280 21.97 24.07 14.40
CA LEU A 280 21.94 25.31 15.15
C LEU A 280 22.56 26.45 14.33
N GLU A 281 22.30 27.71 14.74
CA GLU A 281 22.81 28.92 14.06
C GLU A 281 24.35 28.97 14.03
N ASP A 282 25.02 28.38 15.02
CA ASP A 282 26.49 28.28 15.10
C ASP A 282 27.06 27.12 14.23
N GLY A 283 26.20 26.43 13.46
CA GLY A 283 26.57 25.30 12.60
C GLY A 283 26.74 23.97 13.32
N LYS A 284 26.52 23.90 14.64
CA LYS A 284 26.55 22.63 15.37
C LYS A 284 25.30 21.82 15.12
N LYS A 285 25.47 20.50 15.16
CA LYS A 285 24.37 19.53 15.09
C LYS A 285 23.93 19.15 16.51
N GLU A 286 22.62 19.19 16.75
CA GLU A 286 22.02 18.72 18.00
C GLU A 286 21.12 17.51 17.72
N ASP A 287 21.42 16.39 18.37
CA ASP A 287 20.77 15.09 18.15
C ASP A 287 19.50 14.97 19.02
N ILE A 288 18.42 15.70 18.66
CA ILE A 288 17.19 15.81 19.46
C ILE A 288 16.50 14.46 19.66
N PHE A 289 16.50 13.61 18.65
CA PHE A 289 15.79 12.32 18.65
C PHE A 289 16.73 11.10 18.79
N GLY A 290 17.99 11.32 19.08
CA GLY A 290 19.03 10.31 19.11
C GLY A 290 20.00 10.43 17.94
N LYS A 291 21.03 9.60 17.92
CA LYS A 291 22.13 9.69 16.96
C LYS A 291 22.35 8.38 16.22
N ASP A 292 22.57 8.47 14.91
CA ASP A 292 22.95 7.33 14.03
C ASP A 292 21.97 6.13 14.10
N GLY A 293 20.72 6.32 14.52
CA GLY A 293 19.80 5.22 14.78
C GLY A 293 19.49 4.38 13.55
N ALA A 294 19.05 5.02 12.45
CA ALA A 294 18.77 4.32 11.21
C ALA A 294 20.04 3.88 10.47
N LYS A 295 21.15 4.56 10.66
CA LYS A 295 22.46 4.16 10.13
C LYS A 295 22.92 2.83 10.76
N ASN A 296 22.90 2.74 12.09
CA ASN A 296 23.24 1.49 12.81
C ASN A 296 22.28 0.36 12.44
N MET A 297 20.97 0.67 12.29
CA MET A 297 19.98 -0.29 11.82
C MET A 297 20.29 -0.76 10.40
N SER A 298 20.69 0.13 9.49
CA SER A 298 21.03 -0.20 8.10
C SER A 298 22.18 -1.19 8.00
N GLU A 299 23.21 -1.01 8.83
CA GLU A 299 24.34 -1.94 8.93
C GLU A 299 23.91 -3.32 9.43
N LYS A 300 23.10 -3.36 10.50
CA LYS A 300 22.57 -4.60 11.07
C LYS A 300 21.69 -5.36 10.08
N GLU A 301 20.82 -4.64 9.36
CA GLU A 301 19.92 -5.22 8.37
C GLU A 301 20.59 -5.47 7.01
N LYS A 302 21.84 -5.04 6.83
CA LYS A 302 22.60 -5.11 5.55
C LYS A 302 21.87 -4.41 4.41
N ILE A 303 21.34 -3.22 4.69
CA ILE A 303 20.63 -2.36 3.75
C ILE A 303 21.43 -1.08 3.58
N LEU A 304 21.38 -0.48 2.39
CA LEU A 304 22.07 0.77 2.13
C LEU A 304 21.51 1.91 3.00
N PHE A 305 22.36 2.60 3.72
CA PHE A 305 22.03 3.91 4.29
C PHE A 305 22.14 4.98 3.20
N ILE A 306 21.02 5.61 2.86
CA ILE A 306 20.98 6.59 1.77
C ILE A 306 21.50 7.92 2.26
N GLU A 307 20.81 8.57 3.16
CA GLU A 307 21.21 9.87 3.73
C GLU A 307 20.50 10.15 5.07
N GLU A 308 21.05 11.12 5.82
CA GLU A 308 20.44 11.75 6.99
C GLU A 308 19.87 13.11 6.61
N ILE A 309 18.57 13.32 6.88
CA ILE A 309 17.88 14.58 6.60
C ILE A 309 17.71 15.34 7.93
N PRO A 310 18.15 16.60 8.01
CA PRO A 310 18.02 17.39 9.24
C PRO A 310 16.54 17.69 9.57
N LEU A 311 16.29 17.96 10.84
CA LEU A 311 15.08 18.64 11.28
C LEU A 311 15.23 20.12 10.89
N ASP A 312 14.54 20.50 9.82
CA ASP A 312 14.64 21.84 9.25
C ASP A 312 13.25 22.50 9.26
N LYS A 313 13.16 23.64 9.95
CA LYS A 313 11.93 24.43 10.06
C LYS A 313 11.40 24.84 8.69
N GLU A 314 12.29 25.14 7.76
CA GLU A 314 11.92 25.63 6.43
C GLU A 314 11.27 24.53 5.57
N ILE A 315 11.60 23.25 5.78
CA ILE A 315 10.89 22.12 5.13
C ILE A 315 9.40 22.13 5.53
N ARG A 316 9.11 22.33 6.82
CA ARG A 316 7.72 22.42 7.30
C ARG A 316 7.02 23.63 6.71
N GLU A 317 7.64 24.81 6.83
CA GLU A 317 7.05 26.07 6.37
C GLU A 317 6.79 26.09 4.86
N SER A 318 7.67 25.51 4.06
CA SER A 318 7.49 25.40 2.61
C SER A 318 6.32 24.45 2.28
N SER A 319 6.22 23.33 2.98
CA SER A 319 5.10 22.39 2.84
C SER A 319 3.76 23.02 3.20
N ASP A 320 3.71 23.83 4.28
CA ASP A 320 2.50 24.55 4.70
C ASP A 320 2.08 25.61 3.67
N ARG A 321 3.03 26.18 2.91
CA ARG A 321 2.77 27.10 1.79
C ARG A 321 2.38 26.39 0.49
N GLY A 322 2.43 25.07 0.44
CA GLY A 322 2.12 24.28 -0.77
C GLY A 322 3.24 24.26 -1.82
N VAL A 323 4.49 24.47 -1.41
CA VAL A 323 5.66 24.43 -2.29
C VAL A 323 6.73 23.53 -1.68
N PRO A 324 7.21 22.48 -2.37
CA PRO A 324 8.30 21.66 -1.87
C PRO A 324 9.57 22.48 -1.61
N TYR A 325 10.21 22.22 -0.48
CA TYR A 325 11.44 22.91 -0.05
C TYR A 325 12.51 22.95 -1.17
N ILE A 326 12.65 21.87 -1.90
CA ILE A 326 13.63 21.71 -2.98
C ILE A 326 13.43 22.71 -4.13
N PHE A 327 12.20 23.06 -4.44
CA PHE A 327 11.90 24.07 -5.48
C PHE A 327 11.98 25.49 -4.95
N GLU A 328 11.65 25.71 -3.68
CA GLU A 328 11.66 27.04 -3.07
C GLU A 328 13.07 27.56 -2.85
N LYS A 329 13.98 26.69 -2.43
CA LYS A 329 15.37 27.09 -2.15
C LYS A 329 16.25 27.06 -3.37
N LYS A 330 17.07 28.10 -3.56
CA LYS A 330 18.10 28.13 -4.62
C LYS A 330 19.27 27.22 -4.26
N ASP A 331 19.73 27.27 -3.01
CA ASP A 331 20.86 26.52 -2.45
C ASP A 331 20.59 26.21 -0.96
N GLY A 332 21.50 25.50 -0.33
CA GLY A 332 21.48 25.16 1.08
C GLY A 332 21.75 23.69 1.37
N LEU A 333 22.25 23.42 2.58
CA LEU A 333 22.67 22.09 3.03
C LEU A 333 21.58 21.03 2.82
N THR A 334 20.36 21.32 3.27
CA THR A 334 19.23 20.39 3.18
C THR A 334 18.88 20.06 1.72
N LYS A 335 18.93 21.06 0.82
CA LYS A 335 18.74 20.85 -0.62
C LYS A 335 19.82 19.94 -1.20
N ASP A 336 21.07 20.19 -0.86
CA ASP A 336 22.21 19.39 -1.34
C ASP A 336 22.12 17.94 -0.89
N ILE A 337 21.64 17.70 0.34
CA ILE A 337 21.39 16.36 0.88
C ILE A 337 20.33 15.63 0.04
N PHE A 338 19.19 16.26 -0.27
CA PHE A 338 18.17 15.64 -1.11
C PHE A 338 18.66 15.37 -2.54
N LEU A 339 19.41 16.30 -3.14
CA LEU A 339 20.02 16.10 -4.46
C LEU A 339 21.03 14.95 -4.44
N LYS A 340 21.83 14.84 -3.39
CA LYS A 340 22.76 13.74 -3.17
C LYS A 340 22.02 12.40 -3.02
N ALA A 341 20.96 12.37 -2.23
CA ALA A 341 20.10 11.20 -2.09
C ALA A 341 19.51 10.76 -3.43
N ALA A 342 18.92 11.68 -4.20
CA ALA A 342 18.35 11.38 -5.52
C ALA A 342 19.43 10.85 -6.49
N LYS A 343 20.62 11.45 -6.54
CA LYS A 343 21.74 10.96 -7.36
C LYS A 343 22.21 9.57 -6.92
N LYS A 344 22.26 9.29 -5.61
CA LYS A 344 22.65 7.99 -5.06
C LYS A 344 21.65 6.91 -5.43
N ILE A 345 20.37 7.19 -5.27
CA ILE A 345 19.27 6.27 -5.64
C ILE A 345 19.28 6.01 -7.15
N ASN A 346 19.40 7.07 -7.98
CA ASN A 346 19.40 6.95 -9.45
C ASN A 346 20.53 6.06 -10.01
N LYS A 347 21.59 5.83 -9.25
CA LYS A 347 22.69 4.91 -9.66
C LYS A 347 22.39 3.45 -9.37
N ILE A 348 21.38 3.18 -8.53
CA ILE A 348 21.07 1.83 -8.03
C ILE A 348 19.90 1.23 -8.79
N ILE A 349 18.95 2.07 -9.19
CA ILE A 349 17.74 1.69 -9.92
C ILE A 349 18.00 1.75 -11.44
#